data_3be5d5821d3e065286d39ea753838a74
#
_entry.id   3be5d5821d3e065286d39ea753838a74
#
_cell.length_a   1.000
_cell.length_b   1.000
_cell.length_c   1.000
_cell.angle_alpha   90.00
_cell.angle_beta   90.00
_cell.angle_gamma   90.00
#
_symmetry.space_group_name_H-M   'P 1'
#
loop_
_entity.id
_entity.type
_entity.pdbx_description
1 polymer ?
#
loop_
_entity_poly.entity_id
_entity_poly.type
_entity_poly.pdbx_seq_one_letter_code
_entity_poly.pdbx_strand_id
1 'polypeptide(L)'
;MIQELLPQAERIAAVLKARGETVSVAESSTAGLVSAALLAVAGASAYFMGGAVVYTRASRTELLRVTEAEFAAMAGITPSTEPYALLFARKIKERLGTTWAIGETGTAGPTGSRYGHAPGHSCVAVIGRVERAVTIETGSPDRVANMRAFAAAALDLLEKSLG
;
A
#
# COMPACT_ATOMS: atom_id res chain seq x y z
N MET A 1 10.45 -5.15 13.96
CA MET A 1 9.47 -5.06 12.85
C MET A 1 9.80 -3.91 11.91
N ILE A 2 9.74 -2.67 12.34
CA ILE A 2 10.12 -1.49 11.51
C ILE A 2 11.61 -1.52 11.18
N GLN A 3 12.46 -1.91 12.10
CA GLN A 3 13.89 -2.00 11.89
C GLN A 3 14.30 -2.83 10.67
N GLU A 4 13.54 -3.87 10.36
CA GLU A 4 13.81 -4.71 9.18
C GLU A 4 13.44 -4.02 7.87
N LEU A 5 12.49 -3.07 7.90
CA LEU A 5 12.04 -2.30 6.75
C LEU A 5 12.88 -1.01 6.54
N LEU A 6 13.59 -0.58 7.56
CA LEU A 6 14.29 0.71 7.56
C LEU A 6 15.34 0.85 6.46
N PRO A 7 16.23 -0.13 6.19
CA PRO A 7 17.24 0.03 5.15
C PRO A 7 16.63 0.28 3.76
N GLN A 8 15.51 -0.34 3.47
CA GLN A 8 14.79 -0.13 2.20
C GLN A 8 14.10 1.25 2.17
N ALA A 9 13.48 1.64 3.27
CA ALA A 9 12.87 2.96 3.39
C ALA A 9 13.91 4.09 3.24
N GLU A 10 15.12 3.90 3.77
CA GLU A 10 16.25 4.86 3.62
C GLU A 10 16.66 5.04 2.16
N ARG A 11 16.77 3.95 1.38
CA ARG A 11 17.09 4.04 -0.04
C ARG A 11 15.99 4.75 -0.83
N ILE A 12 14.73 4.43 -0.55
CA ILE A 12 13.57 5.11 -1.16
C ILE A 12 13.59 6.61 -0.82
N ALA A 13 13.78 6.95 0.44
CA ALA A 13 13.85 8.33 0.91
C ALA A 13 14.95 9.13 0.21
N ALA A 14 16.13 8.54 0.05
CA ALA A 14 17.24 9.19 -0.64
C ALA A 14 16.89 9.55 -2.09
N VAL A 15 16.23 8.65 -2.82
CA VAL A 15 15.80 8.89 -4.20
C VAL A 15 14.72 9.98 -4.26
N LEU A 16 13.70 9.88 -3.43
CA LEU A 16 12.60 10.85 -3.41
C LEU A 16 13.08 12.25 -3.05
N LYS A 17 13.93 12.37 -2.03
CA LYS A 17 14.56 13.66 -1.65
C LYS A 17 15.40 14.25 -2.77
N ALA A 18 16.26 13.45 -3.40
CA ALA A 18 17.11 13.90 -4.49
C ALA A 18 16.31 14.41 -5.71
N ARG A 19 15.14 13.84 -5.95
CA ARG A 19 14.27 14.20 -7.08
C ARG A 19 13.24 15.27 -6.73
N GLY A 20 13.08 15.62 -5.46
CA GLY A 20 11.98 16.49 -5.03
C GLY A 20 10.60 15.87 -5.26
N GLU A 21 10.52 14.54 -5.20
CA GLU A 21 9.29 13.78 -5.41
C GLU A 21 8.64 13.40 -4.08
N THR A 22 7.34 13.17 -4.10
CA THR A 22 6.53 12.89 -2.91
C THR A 22 5.80 11.56 -3.03
N VAL A 23 5.42 10.99 -1.89
CA VAL A 23 4.70 9.72 -1.81
C VAL A 23 3.55 9.78 -0.81
N SER A 24 2.48 9.08 -1.13
CA SER A 24 1.35 8.81 -0.24
C SER A 24 1.03 7.32 -0.21
N VAL A 25 0.37 6.88 0.85
CA VAL A 25 0.09 5.45 1.09
C VAL A 25 -1.36 5.24 1.47
N ALA A 26 -2.03 4.30 0.82
CA ALA A 26 -3.30 3.74 1.28
C ALA A 26 -3.10 2.25 1.52
N GLU A 27 -3.11 1.84 2.77
CA GLU A 27 -2.80 0.48 3.18
C GLU A 27 -3.92 -0.13 4.00
N SER A 28 -4.08 -1.43 3.92
CA SER A 28 -5.13 -2.18 4.60
C SER A 28 -4.52 -3.21 5.56
N SER A 29 -4.12 -4.35 5.05
CA SER A 29 -3.63 -5.45 5.90
C SER A 29 -2.24 -5.21 6.48
N THR A 30 -1.46 -4.28 5.95
CA THR A 30 -0.19 -3.83 6.55
C THR A 30 -0.38 -2.90 7.74
N ALA A 31 -1.59 -2.38 7.94
CA ALA A 31 -2.03 -1.68 9.15
C ALA A 31 -1.14 -0.48 9.57
N GLY A 32 -0.58 0.25 8.62
CA GLY A 32 0.28 1.41 8.87
C GLY A 32 1.78 1.12 8.83
N LEU A 33 2.20 -0.13 8.62
CA LEU A 33 3.63 -0.48 8.58
C LEU A 33 4.40 0.17 7.43
N VAL A 34 3.77 0.32 6.26
CA VAL A 34 4.39 0.98 5.10
C VAL A 34 4.61 2.46 5.41
N SER A 35 3.59 3.14 5.90
CA SER A 35 3.68 4.54 6.34
C SER A 35 4.69 4.72 7.47
N ALA A 36 4.67 3.82 8.46
CA ALA A 36 5.60 3.86 9.58
C ALA A 36 7.06 3.71 9.14
N ALA A 37 7.35 2.80 8.21
CA ALA A 37 8.70 2.61 7.68
C ALA A 37 9.20 3.86 6.95
N LEU A 38 8.38 4.47 6.11
CA LEU A 38 8.73 5.69 5.37
C LEU A 38 8.90 6.90 6.31
N LEU A 39 8.09 6.98 7.37
CA LEU A 39 8.20 8.06 8.37
C LEU A 39 9.35 7.87 9.36
N ALA A 40 9.86 6.64 9.51
CA ALA A 40 10.99 6.35 10.40
C ALA A 40 12.32 6.96 9.91
N VAL A 41 12.40 7.35 8.65
CA VAL A 41 13.58 8.00 8.08
C VAL A 41 13.58 9.48 8.42
N ALA A 42 14.68 9.98 8.99
CA ALA A 42 14.80 11.39 9.32
C ALA A 42 14.64 12.27 8.08
N GLY A 43 13.90 13.38 8.23
CA GLY A 43 13.59 14.29 7.13
C GLY A 43 12.44 13.83 6.24
N ALA A 44 11.61 12.90 6.69
CA ALA A 44 10.48 12.36 5.95
C ALA A 44 9.46 13.43 5.48
N SER A 45 9.38 14.57 6.15
CA SER A 45 8.53 15.69 5.75
C SER A 45 8.83 16.22 4.34
N ALA A 46 10.02 15.96 3.81
CA ALA A 46 10.39 16.37 2.46
C ALA A 46 9.70 15.52 1.37
N TYR A 47 9.28 14.30 1.67
CA TYR A 47 8.75 13.39 0.66
C TYR A 47 7.45 12.68 1.06
N PHE A 48 7.20 12.44 2.34
CA PHE A 48 6.00 11.72 2.79
C PHE A 48 4.87 12.70 3.08
N MET A 49 3.80 12.63 2.28
CA MET A 49 2.69 13.59 2.40
C MET A 49 1.54 13.08 3.27
N GLY A 50 1.44 11.78 3.46
CA GLY A 50 0.41 11.20 4.30
C GLY A 50 0.09 9.76 3.94
N GLY A 51 -0.58 9.09 4.86
CA GLY A 51 -1.06 7.73 4.68
C GLY A 51 -2.39 7.51 5.37
N ALA A 52 -3.13 6.52 4.89
CA ALA A 52 -4.39 6.11 5.46
C ALA A 52 -4.43 4.59 5.64
N VAL A 53 -4.89 4.13 6.80
CA VAL A 53 -5.22 2.73 7.03
C VAL A 53 -6.69 2.54 6.66
N VAL A 54 -6.94 1.85 5.56
CA VAL A 54 -8.25 1.68 4.94
C VAL A 54 -8.66 0.22 5.09
N TYR A 55 -9.42 -0.09 6.13
CA TYR A 55 -9.71 -1.47 6.51
C TYR A 55 -11.17 -1.88 6.29
N THR A 56 -12.09 -0.94 6.35
CA THR A 56 -13.52 -1.17 6.21
C THR A 56 -14.10 -0.42 5.02
N ARG A 57 -15.34 -0.77 4.67
CA ARG A 57 -16.12 -0.02 3.68
C ARG A 57 -16.25 1.46 4.09
N ALA A 58 -16.53 1.71 5.37
CA ALA A 58 -16.64 3.07 5.89
C ALA A 58 -15.32 3.85 5.71
N SER A 59 -14.19 3.27 6.08
CA SER A 59 -12.89 3.93 5.91
C SER A 59 -12.55 4.18 4.44
N ARG A 60 -12.91 3.27 3.54
CA ARG A 60 -12.76 3.46 2.09
C ARG A 60 -13.53 4.68 1.60
N THR A 61 -14.78 4.81 2.01
CA THR A 61 -15.63 5.95 1.65
C THR A 61 -15.11 7.25 2.25
N GLU A 62 -14.84 7.26 3.54
CA GLU A 62 -14.47 8.49 4.26
C GLU A 62 -13.04 8.95 3.97
N LEU A 63 -12.07 8.04 3.95
CA LEU A 63 -10.66 8.38 3.80
C LEU A 63 -10.22 8.48 2.34
N LEU A 64 -10.70 7.60 1.47
CA LEU A 64 -10.34 7.62 0.05
C LEU A 64 -11.38 8.30 -0.84
N ARG A 65 -12.56 8.62 -0.31
CA ARG A 65 -13.69 9.19 -1.06
C ARG A 65 -14.12 8.34 -2.25
N VAL A 66 -14.03 7.02 -2.12
CA VAL A 66 -14.61 6.10 -3.09
C VAL A 66 -16.10 6.03 -2.80
N THR A 67 -16.92 6.56 -3.70
CA THR A 67 -18.36 6.50 -3.55
C THR A 67 -18.88 5.08 -3.84
N GLU A 68 -20.05 4.76 -3.31
CA GLU A 68 -20.72 3.47 -3.61
C GLU A 68 -21.00 3.33 -5.11
N ALA A 69 -21.35 4.43 -5.78
CA ALA A 69 -21.60 4.44 -7.22
C ALA A 69 -20.31 4.13 -8.02
N GLU A 70 -19.17 4.75 -7.65
CA GLU A 70 -17.89 4.46 -8.27
C GLU A 70 -17.49 3.00 -8.07
N PHE A 71 -17.67 2.48 -6.85
CA PHE A 71 -17.34 1.09 -6.55
C PHE A 71 -18.26 0.11 -7.29
N ALA A 72 -19.55 0.38 -7.35
CA ALA A 72 -20.51 -0.44 -8.09
C ALA A 72 -20.23 -0.46 -9.60
N ALA A 73 -19.71 0.63 -10.16
CA ALA A 73 -19.31 0.70 -11.57
C ALA A 73 -18.08 -0.15 -11.89
N MET A 74 -17.30 -0.53 -10.89
CA MET A 74 -16.13 -1.40 -11.02
C MET A 74 -16.51 -2.87 -10.82
N ALA A 75 -17.41 -3.40 -11.67
CA ALA A 75 -17.92 -4.75 -11.53
C ALA A 75 -16.79 -5.79 -11.44
N GLY A 76 -16.88 -6.68 -10.44
CA GLY A 76 -15.90 -7.76 -10.22
C GLY A 76 -14.65 -7.37 -9.44
N ILE A 77 -14.48 -6.10 -9.04
CA ILE A 77 -13.37 -5.69 -8.20
C ILE A 77 -13.72 -5.96 -6.74
N THR A 78 -12.93 -6.82 -6.10
CA THR A 78 -13.05 -7.17 -4.69
C THR A 78 -11.77 -6.80 -3.94
N PRO A 79 -11.83 -6.64 -2.60
CA PRO A 79 -10.63 -6.56 -1.79
C PRO A 79 -9.64 -7.70 -2.06
N SER A 80 -8.38 -7.45 -1.80
CA SER A 80 -7.27 -8.39 -2.02
C SER A 80 -7.05 -8.77 -3.49
N THR A 81 -7.30 -7.82 -4.39
CA THR A 81 -7.02 -7.94 -5.84
C THR A 81 -6.13 -6.80 -6.31
N GLU A 82 -5.40 -7.01 -7.40
CA GLU A 82 -4.54 -5.97 -7.99
C GLU A 82 -5.33 -4.73 -8.43
N PRO A 83 -6.50 -4.84 -9.08
CA PRO A 83 -7.32 -3.66 -9.40
C PRO A 83 -7.76 -2.88 -8.16
N TYR A 84 -8.01 -3.55 -7.04
CA TYR A 84 -8.38 -2.88 -5.79
C TYR A 84 -7.19 -2.14 -5.18
N ALA A 85 -5.99 -2.72 -5.22
CA ALA A 85 -4.76 -2.06 -4.80
C ALA A 85 -4.46 -0.82 -5.66
N LEU A 86 -4.66 -0.91 -6.97
CA LEU A 86 -4.53 0.22 -7.90
C LEU A 86 -5.54 1.33 -7.59
N LEU A 87 -6.78 0.97 -7.25
CA LEU A 87 -7.79 1.94 -6.82
C LEU A 87 -7.34 2.70 -5.57
N PHE A 88 -6.80 1.99 -4.58
CA PHE A 88 -6.27 2.59 -3.36
C PHE A 88 -5.13 3.59 -3.65
N ALA A 89 -4.17 3.17 -4.45
CA ALA A 89 -3.05 4.02 -4.85
C ALA A 89 -3.52 5.26 -5.61
N ARG A 90 -4.42 5.09 -6.56
CA ARG A 90 -4.96 6.20 -7.37
C ARG A 90 -5.68 7.21 -6.48
N LYS A 91 -6.55 6.76 -5.61
CA LYS A 91 -7.36 7.64 -4.76
C LYS A 91 -6.51 8.42 -3.76
N ILE A 92 -5.55 7.79 -3.11
CA ILE A 92 -4.69 8.51 -2.16
C ILE A 92 -3.77 9.49 -2.88
N LYS A 93 -3.28 9.12 -4.07
CA LYS A 93 -2.48 10.03 -4.92
C LYS A 93 -3.27 11.28 -5.30
N GLU A 94 -4.49 11.11 -5.76
CA GLU A 94 -5.38 12.22 -6.13
C GLU A 94 -5.67 13.12 -4.93
N ARG A 95 -5.93 12.53 -3.77
CA ARG A 95 -6.30 13.28 -2.56
C ARG A 95 -5.16 14.12 -1.99
N LEU A 96 -3.94 13.63 -2.06
CA LEU A 96 -2.77 14.28 -1.47
C LEU A 96 -1.86 14.94 -2.51
N GLY A 97 -2.14 14.77 -3.81
CA GLY A 97 -1.39 15.42 -4.89
C GLY A 97 0.07 14.97 -4.96
N THR A 98 0.36 13.71 -4.68
CA THR A 98 1.72 13.18 -4.63
C THR A 98 2.23 12.73 -5.99
N THR A 99 3.54 12.68 -6.16
CA THR A 99 4.19 12.14 -7.36
C THR A 99 3.98 10.64 -7.46
N TRP A 100 4.08 9.93 -6.31
CA TRP A 100 3.94 8.49 -6.18
C TRP A 100 2.88 8.13 -5.15
N ALA A 101 2.25 6.99 -5.32
CA ALA A 101 1.38 6.43 -4.30
C ALA A 101 1.52 4.91 -4.23
N ILE A 102 1.36 4.37 -3.03
CA ILE A 102 1.28 2.94 -2.77
C ILE A 102 -0.15 2.60 -2.36
N GLY A 103 -0.68 1.52 -2.92
CA GLY A 103 -1.92 0.89 -2.48
C GLY A 103 -1.65 -0.54 -2.04
N GLU A 104 -2.23 -0.98 -0.94
CA GLU A 104 -2.08 -2.35 -0.44
C GLU A 104 -3.42 -2.88 0.07
N THR A 105 -3.71 -4.13 -0.25
CA THR A 105 -4.90 -4.84 0.19
C THR A 105 -4.62 -6.34 0.28
N GLY A 106 -4.93 -6.96 1.42
CA GLY A 106 -4.57 -8.35 1.61
C GLY A 106 -5.38 -9.09 2.67
N THR A 107 -5.05 -10.36 2.80
CA THR A 107 -5.60 -11.33 3.74
C THR A 107 -4.46 -11.84 4.63
N ALA A 108 -4.20 -11.13 5.71
CA ALA A 108 -3.06 -11.43 6.59
C ALA A 108 -3.21 -12.76 7.35
N GLY A 109 -4.42 -13.20 7.60
CA GLY A 109 -4.68 -14.45 8.31
C GLY A 109 -5.16 -14.24 9.75
N PRO A 110 -5.28 -15.33 10.54
CA PRO A 110 -4.92 -16.71 10.25
C PRO A 110 -5.89 -17.45 9.31
N THR A 111 -7.10 -16.91 9.12
CA THR A 111 -8.11 -17.47 8.21
C THR A 111 -8.07 -16.77 6.86
N GLY A 112 -8.58 -17.45 5.84
CA GLY A 112 -8.76 -16.85 4.52
C GLY A 112 -9.85 -15.79 4.48
N SER A 113 -9.94 -15.07 3.36
CA SER A 113 -10.97 -14.06 3.16
C SER A 113 -12.28 -14.69 2.67
N ARG A 114 -13.39 -13.96 2.88
CA ARG A 114 -14.69 -14.33 2.29
C ARG A 114 -14.70 -14.27 0.75
N TYR A 115 -13.68 -13.71 0.15
CA TYR A 115 -13.53 -13.61 -1.31
C TYR A 115 -12.74 -14.78 -1.91
N GLY A 116 -12.35 -15.77 -1.10
CA GLY A 116 -11.67 -16.97 -1.54
C GLY A 116 -10.15 -16.93 -1.50
N HIS A 117 -9.54 -15.89 -0.94
CA HIS A 117 -8.09 -15.80 -0.81
C HIS A 117 -7.60 -16.52 0.45
N ALA A 118 -6.48 -17.26 0.30
CA ALA A 118 -5.81 -17.89 1.42
C ALA A 118 -5.12 -16.87 2.34
N PRO A 119 -4.85 -17.22 3.62
CA PRO A 119 -3.99 -16.39 4.46
C PRO A 119 -2.60 -16.24 3.83
N GLY A 120 -2.03 -15.05 3.92
CA GLY A 120 -0.76 -14.74 3.29
C GLY A 120 -0.85 -14.19 1.87
N HIS A 121 -2.06 -13.93 1.39
CA HIS A 121 -2.32 -13.30 0.09
C HIS A 121 -2.42 -11.78 0.24
N SER A 122 -1.68 -11.03 -0.56
CA SER A 122 -1.80 -9.58 -0.66
C SER A 122 -1.52 -9.08 -2.07
N CYS A 123 -2.14 -7.97 -2.41
CA CYS A 123 -1.86 -7.23 -3.63
C CYS A 123 -1.33 -5.85 -3.28
N VAL A 124 -0.28 -5.45 -3.96
CA VAL A 124 0.35 -4.14 -3.81
C VAL A 124 0.38 -3.46 -5.16
N ALA A 125 0.11 -2.16 -5.18
CA ALA A 125 0.19 -1.33 -6.36
C ALA A 125 1.03 -0.09 -6.10
N VAL A 126 1.70 0.40 -7.13
CA VAL A 126 2.41 1.67 -7.15
C VAL A 126 1.98 2.44 -8.37
N ILE A 127 1.61 3.69 -8.18
CA ILE A 127 1.25 4.63 -9.24
C ILE A 127 2.15 5.86 -9.16
N GLY A 128 2.74 6.23 -10.26
CA GLY A 128 3.56 7.41 -10.45
C GLY A 128 3.83 7.61 -11.94
N ARG A 129 5.09 7.67 -12.34
CA ARG A 129 5.48 7.66 -13.76
C ARG A 129 5.18 6.34 -14.45
N VAL A 130 5.03 5.28 -13.67
CA VAL A 130 4.60 3.96 -14.09
C VAL A 130 3.47 3.50 -13.18
N GLU A 131 2.67 2.56 -13.69
CA GLU A 131 1.68 1.84 -12.90
C GLU A 131 2.09 0.38 -12.83
N ARG A 132 2.21 -0.16 -11.62
CA ARG A 132 2.56 -1.56 -11.40
C ARG A 132 1.70 -2.13 -10.28
N ALA A 133 1.34 -3.39 -10.40
CA ALA A 133 0.70 -4.15 -9.35
C ALA A 133 1.29 -5.55 -9.30
N VAL A 134 1.39 -6.11 -8.10
CA VAL A 134 1.88 -7.46 -7.87
C VAL A 134 1.02 -8.16 -6.84
N THR A 135 0.91 -9.47 -6.96
CA THR A 135 0.29 -10.35 -5.98
C THR A 135 1.37 -11.11 -5.22
N ILE A 136 1.23 -11.18 -3.91
CA ILE A 136 2.15 -11.84 -2.99
C ILE A 136 1.41 -12.98 -2.31
N GLU A 137 2.04 -14.15 -2.25
CA GLU A 137 1.55 -15.34 -1.56
C GLU A 137 2.65 -15.85 -0.63
N THR A 138 2.47 -15.72 0.68
CA THR A 138 3.45 -16.22 1.66
C THR A 138 3.24 -17.69 1.99
N GLY A 139 2.02 -18.19 1.82
CA GLY A 139 1.64 -19.54 2.24
C GLY A 139 1.60 -19.76 3.74
N SER A 140 1.64 -18.68 4.52
CA SER A 140 1.68 -18.72 5.99
C SER A 140 0.38 -18.21 6.61
N PRO A 141 -0.12 -18.84 7.70
CA PRO A 141 -1.22 -18.29 8.48
C PRO A 141 -0.78 -17.24 9.54
N ASP A 142 0.52 -16.99 9.68
CA ASP A 142 1.05 -16.06 10.68
C ASP A 142 0.74 -14.61 10.28
N ARG A 143 -0.27 -14.04 10.93
CA ARG A 143 -0.78 -12.70 10.63
C ARG A 143 0.30 -11.61 10.74
N VAL A 144 1.08 -11.62 11.79
CA VAL A 144 2.07 -10.57 12.03
C VAL A 144 3.24 -10.69 11.06
N ALA A 145 3.70 -11.90 10.78
CA ALA A 145 4.72 -12.15 9.77
C ALA A 145 4.24 -11.73 8.38
N ASN A 146 2.97 -12.00 8.04
CA ASN A 146 2.37 -11.59 6.78
C ASN A 146 2.27 -10.07 6.63
N MET A 147 1.84 -9.36 7.67
CA MET A 147 1.80 -7.90 7.66
C MET A 147 3.17 -7.29 7.32
N ARG A 148 4.23 -7.83 7.91
CA ARG A 148 5.61 -7.40 7.63
C ARG A 148 6.04 -7.76 6.21
N ALA A 149 5.76 -8.98 5.75
CA ALA A 149 6.11 -9.42 4.39
C ALA A 149 5.41 -8.56 3.33
N PHE A 150 4.14 -8.22 3.54
CA PHE A 150 3.37 -7.35 2.64
C PHE A 150 3.94 -5.92 2.62
N ALA A 151 4.32 -5.39 3.78
CA ALA A 151 4.95 -4.07 3.86
C ALA A 151 6.29 -4.04 3.13
N ALA A 152 7.12 -5.07 3.30
CA ALA A 152 8.38 -5.20 2.58
C ALA A 152 8.16 -5.26 1.06
N ALA A 153 7.16 -6.01 0.61
CA ALA A 153 6.82 -6.10 -0.82
C ALA A 153 6.31 -4.76 -1.38
N ALA A 154 5.56 -3.99 -0.59
CA ALA A 154 5.11 -2.66 -0.98
C ALA A 154 6.27 -1.69 -1.19
N LEU A 155 7.23 -1.68 -0.27
CA LEU A 155 8.44 -0.89 -0.40
C LEU A 155 9.31 -1.36 -1.57
N ASP A 156 9.45 -2.67 -1.77
CA ASP A 156 10.19 -3.25 -2.90
C ASP A 156 9.62 -2.81 -4.25
N LEU A 157 8.29 -2.84 -4.38
CA LEU A 157 7.63 -2.41 -5.61
C LEU A 157 7.85 -0.91 -5.87
N LEU A 158 7.79 -0.07 -4.83
CA LEU A 158 8.09 1.35 -4.97
C LEU A 158 9.56 1.56 -5.37
N GLU A 159 10.50 0.94 -4.67
CA GLU A 159 11.94 1.06 -4.97
C GLU A 159 12.25 0.68 -6.42
N LYS A 160 11.72 -0.44 -6.90
CA LYS A 160 11.86 -0.88 -8.30
C LYS A 160 11.19 0.07 -9.30
N SER A 161 10.09 0.69 -8.91
CA SER A 161 9.37 1.65 -9.76
C SER A 161 10.08 2.99 -9.88
N LEU A 162 10.83 3.36 -8.86
CA LEU A 162 11.67 4.57 -8.88
C LEU A 162 12.84 4.45 -9.87
N GLY A 163 13.30 3.26 -10.11
CA GLY A 163 14.40 2.99 -11.05
C GLY A 163 15.76 3.15 -10.42
#